data_7490c6bca49266be7ab3b6af6b224c6c
#
_entry.id   7490c6bca49266be7ab3b6af6b224c6c
#
_cell.length_a   1.000
_cell.length_b   1.000
_cell.length_c   1.000
_cell.angle_alpha   90.00
_cell.angle_beta   90.00
_cell.angle_gamma   90.00
#
_symmetry.space_group_name_H-M   'P 1'
#
loop_
_entity.id
_entity.type
_entity.pdbx_description
1 polymer ?
#
loop_
_entity_poly.entity_id
_entity_poly.type
_entity_poly.pdbx_seq_one_letter_code
_entity_poly.pdbx_strand_id
1 'polypeptide(L)'
;MKKIQWLLAIGLSTLVSLVQATTLPGPVVSADWLSNNLSDVQVIEVRTDLASYLRNPEFDTDKKTGKKFLVEVGGHITNSALLDFKRVRVERLVDGKKIKFLIPEKADFEKLVQSLGINSDKPIVLVPIGQDMSDIDEALRTYWSFKVYGEDQVAVLDGGIAGWLGEGREYITTNIQKTIGDWSAKAYRKELIASSDDVAAASKTGKPQLLDARQPAQYLGLAKRPDVLTFGHIAGSKELAPELLAKPSNGALYFWQKNTYDALMAANGLSVKGPTIAYCNTGHLAAGGLFVMSELVGNKSTKLYDGSLYLWTLEGRPLVGVPLN
;
A
#
# COMPACT_ATOMS: atom_id res chain seq x y z
N MET A 1 34.59 64.38 -40.06
CA MET A 1 33.95 64.15 -38.77
C MET A 1 33.03 62.91 -38.89
N LYS A 2 33.49 61.70 -38.46
CA LYS A 2 32.74 60.47 -38.56
C LYS A 2 32.07 60.22 -37.19
N LYS A 3 30.74 60.16 -37.17
CA LYS A 3 29.96 59.76 -35.94
C LYS A 3 29.91 58.23 -35.82
N ILE A 4 30.46 57.69 -34.74
CA ILE A 4 30.39 56.29 -34.38
C ILE A 4 29.09 56.11 -33.56
N GLN A 5 28.13 55.37 -34.10
CA GLN A 5 26.93 54.93 -33.33
C GLN A 5 27.27 53.63 -32.59
N TRP A 6 27.14 53.65 -31.26
CA TRP A 6 27.20 52.47 -30.40
C TRP A 6 25.83 51.87 -30.34
N LEU A 7 25.67 50.65 -30.87
CA LEU A 7 24.49 49.80 -30.65
C LEU A 7 24.69 49.02 -29.33
N LEU A 8 23.92 49.36 -28.31
CA LEU A 8 23.77 48.54 -27.09
C LEU A 8 22.87 47.35 -27.42
N ALA A 9 23.44 46.14 -27.50
CA ALA A 9 22.70 44.89 -27.50
C ALA A 9 22.34 44.54 -26.07
N ILE A 10 21.05 44.69 -25.68
CA ILE A 10 20.51 44.20 -24.43
C ILE A 10 20.25 42.71 -24.61
N GLY A 11 21.12 41.87 -24.05
CA GLY A 11 20.93 40.44 -23.98
C GLY A 11 19.85 40.10 -22.93
N LEU A 12 18.69 39.66 -23.39
CA LEU A 12 17.62 39.14 -22.55
C LEU A 12 18.02 37.71 -22.13
N SER A 13 18.62 37.55 -20.94
CA SER A 13 18.88 36.26 -20.35
C SER A 13 17.57 35.69 -19.78
N THR A 14 16.95 34.79 -20.51
CA THR A 14 15.84 33.96 -19.96
C THR A 14 16.42 32.99 -18.95
N LEU A 15 16.19 33.25 -17.65
CA LEU A 15 16.41 32.30 -16.60
C LEU A 15 15.37 31.16 -16.77
N VAL A 16 15.79 30.07 -17.39
CA VAL A 16 15.05 28.81 -17.35
C VAL A 16 15.24 28.23 -15.95
N SER A 17 14.28 28.45 -15.08
CA SER A 17 14.21 27.75 -13.79
C SER A 17 14.01 26.25 -14.12
N LEU A 18 15.04 25.45 -13.94
CA LEU A 18 14.92 24.01 -13.91
C LEU A 18 14.03 23.66 -12.71
N VAL A 19 12.76 23.35 -12.95
CA VAL A 19 11.89 22.73 -11.95
C VAL A 19 12.48 21.36 -11.68
N GLN A 20 13.19 21.23 -10.57
CA GLN A 20 13.72 19.95 -10.13
C GLN A 20 12.52 19.10 -9.69
N ALA A 21 12.29 17.96 -10.34
CA ALA A 21 11.22 17.07 -9.98
C ALA A 21 11.39 16.63 -8.52
N THR A 22 10.33 16.77 -7.73
CA THR A 22 10.34 16.33 -6.31
C THR A 22 10.62 14.84 -6.24
N THR A 23 11.60 14.47 -5.42
CA THR A 23 11.99 13.08 -5.21
C THR A 23 11.41 12.61 -3.87
N LEU A 24 10.77 11.43 -3.86
CA LEU A 24 10.30 10.80 -2.64
C LEU A 24 11.49 10.43 -1.73
N PRO A 25 11.42 10.68 -0.41
CA PRO A 25 12.50 10.33 0.52
C PRO A 25 12.62 8.82 0.74
N GLY A 26 11.59 8.06 0.37
CA GLY A 26 11.51 6.62 0.52
C GLY A 26 10.11 6.09 0.27
N PRO A 27 9.86 4.81 0.58
CA PRO A 27 8.55 4.20 0.41
C PRO A 27 7.48 4.69 1.40
N VAL A 28 7.91 5.39 2.45
CA VAL A 28 7.06 5.99 3.49
C VAL A 28 7.41 7.46 3.62
N VAL A 29 6.40 8.32 3.70
CA VAL A 29 6.55 9.77 3.93
C VAL A 29 5.84 10.18 5.21
N SER A 30 6.40 11.18 5.93
CA SER A 30 5.74 11.78 7.10
C SER A 30 4.69 12.81 6.67
N ALA A 31 3.78 13.14 7.59
CA ALA A 31 2.80 14.20 7.38
C ALA A 31 3.46 15.58 7.17
N ASP A 32 4.58 15.85 7.86
CA ASP A 32 5.37 17.09 7.63
C ASP A 32 5.91 17.14 6.20
N TRP A 33 6.52 16.05 5.74
CA TRP A 33 7.05 16.01 4.39
C TRP A 33 5.94 16.22 3.36
N LEU A 34 4.80 15.49 3.51
CA LEU A 34 3.68 15.60 2.59
C LEU A 34 3.10 17.02 2.58
N SER A 35 2.90 17.63 3.75
CA SER A 35 2.39 19.01 3.86
C SER A 35 3.26 20.02 3.11
N ASN A 36 4.58 19.86 3.18
CA ASN A 36 5.53 20.75 2.51
C ASN A 36 5.66 20.51 0.99
N ASN A 37 5.13 19.39 0.48
CA ASN A 37 5.27 18.99 -0.92
C ASN A 37 3.92 18.74 -1.63
N LEU A 38 2.79 19.19 -1.07
CA LEU A 38 1.45 18.94 -1.64
C LEU A 38 1.27 19.43 -3.08
N SER A 39 1.97 20.49 -3.49
CA SER A 39 1.94 21.01 -4.87
C SER A 39 2.70 20.12 -5.85
N ASP A 40 3.65 19.33 -5.37
CA ASP A 40 4.65 18.62 -6.19
C ASP A 40 4.38 17.11 -6.26
N VAL A 41 3.36 16.63 -5.56
CA VAL A 41 2.93 15.23 -5.56
C VAL A 41 1.45 15.09 -5.90
N GLN A 42 1.04 13.89 -6.20
CA GLN A 42 -0.36 13.51 -6.40
C GLN A 42 -0.79 12.61 -5.25
N VAL A 43 -1.83 13.01 -4.53
CA VAL A 43 -2.33 12.29 -3.34
C VAL A 43 -3.51 11.42 -3.74
N ILE A 44 -3.46 10.13 -3.42
CA ILE A 44 -4.56 9.18 -3.58
C ILE A 44 -4.94 8.65 -2.21
N GLU A 45 -6.14 8.95 -1.75
CA GLU A 45 -6.71 8.35 -0.55
C GLU A 45 -7.40 7.04 -0.88
N VAL A 46 -6.92 5.95 -0.30
CA VAL A 46 -7.41 4.60 -0.55
C VAL A 46 -8.39 4.22 0.56
N ARG A 47 -9.66 3.96 0.21
CA ARG A 47 -10.70 3.69 1.19
C ARG A 47 -11.70 2.64 0.71
N THR A 48 -12.24 1.85 1.63
CA THR A 48 -13.44 1.03 1.44
C THR A 48 -14.71 1.78 1.89
N ASP A 49 -14.65 2.58 2.98
CA ASP A 49 -15.71 3.52 3.35
C ASP A 49 -15.56 4.83 2.57
N LEU A 50 -16.20 4.89 1.40
CA LEU A 50 -16.13 6.06 0.52
C LEU A 50 -16.84 7.28 1.11
N ALA A 51 -17.87 7.07 1.96
CA ALA A 51 -18.63 8.15 2.57
C ALA A 51 -17.77 8.96 3.56
N SER A 52 -16.79 8.34 4.19
CA SER A 52 -15.86 9.02 5.09
C SER A 52 -15.09 10.16 4.44
N TYR A 53 -14.90 10.13 3.11
CA TYR A 53 -14.17 11.16 2.38
C TYR A 53 -14.86 12.56 2.42
N LEU A 54 -16.19 12.57 2.47
CA LEU A 54 -16.99 13.81 2.48
C LEU A 54 -17.64 14.11 3.85
N ARG A 55 -17.48 13.22 4.82
CA ARG A 55 -17.97 13.38 6.19
C ARG A 55 -16.99 14.20 7.02
N ASN A 56 -17.46 14.98 7.99
CA ASN A 56 -16.56 15.59 8.97
C ASN A 56 -15.97 14.53 9.90
N PRO A 57 -14.68 14.67 10.29
CA PRO A 57 -14.10 13.81 11.31
C PRO A 57 -14.71 14.08 12.68
N GLU A 58 -14.83 13.02 13.49
CA GLU A 58 -15.33 13.13 14.86
C GLU A 58 -14.16 13.08 15.84
N PHE A 59 -14.19 13.99 16.82
CA PHE A 59 -13.20 14.08 17.88
C PHE A 59 -13.88 14.04 19.24
N ASP A 60 -13.25 13.43 20.21
CA ASP A 60 -13.63 13.49 21.62
C ASP A 60 -12.46 14.04 22.47
N THR A 61 -12.75 14.34 23.72
CA THR A 61 -11.77 14.89 24.65
C THR A 61 -11.62 13.98 25.86
N ASP A 62 -10.39 13.54 26.11
CA ASP A 62 -10.07 12.79 27.32
C ASP A 62 -10.38 13.63 28.55
N LYS A 63 -11.33 13.19 29.38
CA LYS A 63 -11.80 13.93 30.56
C LYS A 63 -10.74 14.15 31.65
N LYS A 64 -9.69 13.32 31.65
CA LYS A 64 -8.61 13.41 32.65
C LYS A 64 -7.50 14.34 32.23
N THR A 65 -7.13 14.30 30.95
CA THR A 65 -5.98 15.04 30.41
C THR A 65 -6.40 16.30 29.64
N GLY A 66 -7.68 16.44 29.26
CA GLY A 66 -8.16 17.50 28.39
C GLY A 66 -7.68 17.36 26.93
N LYS A 67 -7.00 16.27 26.58
CA LYS A 67 -6.45 16.06 25.24
C LYS A 67 -7.55 15.63 24.28
N LYS A 68 -7.65 16.33 23.14
CA LYS A 68 -8.54 15.96 22.03
C LYS A 68 -7.93 14.76 21.28
N PHE A 69 -8.74 13.78 20.91
CA PHE A 69 -8.33 12.63 20.12
C PHE A 69 -9.39 12.31 19.05
N LEU A 70 -8.93 11.72 17.95
CA LEU A 70 -9.78 11.33 16.82
C LEU A 70 -10.57 10.06 17.18
N VAL A 71 -11.88 10.11 17.00
CA VAL A 71 -12.79 8.97 17.19
C VAL A 71 -13.12 8.33 15.85
N GLU A 72 -13.55 9.14 14.87
CA GLU A 72 -13.93 8.67 13.56
C GLU A 72 -13.27 9.52 12.47
N VAL A 73 -12.68 8.86 11.48
CA VAL A 73 -12.07 9.52 10.34
C VAL A 73 -13.14 10.11 9.42
N GLY A 74 -12.90 11.33 8.99
CA GLY A 74 -13.70 12.03 8.00
C GLY A 74 -12.87 13.11 7.30
N GLY A 75 -13.37 13.61 6.16
CA GLY A 75 -12.65 14.56 5.33
C GLY A 75 -11.46 13.98 4.63
N HIS A 76 -10.73 14.80 3.91
CA HIS A 76 -9.60 14.38 3.10
C HIS A 76 -8.57 15.52 2.91
N ILE A 77 -7.36 15.16 2.51
CA ILE A 77 -6.29 16.11 2.19
C ILE A 77 -6.68 16.91 0.93
N THR A 78 -6.42 18.20 0.96
CA THR A 78 -6.70 19.08 -0.19
C THR A 78 -6.09 18.54 -1.47
N ASN A 79 -6.85 18.55 -2.56
CA ASN A 79 -6.47 18.02 -3.86
C ASN A 79 -6.18 16.50 -3.92
N SER A 80 -6.49 15.73 -2.90
CA SER A 80 -6.43 14.27 -3.01
C SER A 80 -7.50 13.73 -3.98
N ALA A 81 -7.27 12.54 -4.50
CA ALA A 81 -8.23 11.75 -5.25
C ALA A 81 -8.70 10.57 -4.40
N LEU A 82 -9.99 10.23 -4.46
CA LEU A 82 -10.54 9.06 -3.74
C LEU A 82 -10.46 7.82 -4.61
N LEU A 83 -9.78 6.79 -4.12
CA LEU A 83 -9.73 5.46 -4.73
C LEU A 83 -10.58 4.48 -3.91
N ASP A 84 -11.64 3.94 -4.53
CA ASP A 84 -12.35 2.78 -3.99
C ASP A 84 -11.44 1.55 -4.05
N PHE A 85 -11.04 1.03 -2.90
CA PHE A 85 -10.17 -0.14 -2.78
C PHE A 85 -10.76 -1.40 -3.46
N LYS A 86 -12.07 -1.52 -3.55
CA LYS A 86 -12.71 -2.64 -4.26
C LYS A 86 -12.35 -2.69 -5.74
N ARG A 87 -11.94 -1.57 -6.34
CA ARG A 87 -11.50 -1.48 -7.74
C ARG A 87 -10.04 -1.93 -7.95
N VAL A 88 -9.25 -2.05 -6.88
CA VAL A 88 -7.86 -2.53 -6.94
C VAL A 88 -7.78 -4.07 -6.91
N ARG A 89 -8.89 -4.73 -6.56
CA ARG A 89 -8.98 -6.19 -6.44
C ARG A 89 -10.24 -6.67 -7.14
N VAL A 90 -10.05 -7.30 -8.28
CA VAL A 90 -11.13 -7.63 -9.21
C VAL A 90 -11.29 -9.13 -9.40
N GLU A 91 -12.42 -9.55 -10.01
CA GLU A 91 -12.59 -10.89 -10.55
C GLU A 91 -11.94 -10.94 -11.94
N ARG A 92 -11.08 -11.94 -12.16
CA ARG A 92 -10.44 -12.20 -13.45
C ARG A 92 -10.71 -13.63 -13.92
N LEU A 93 -10.69 -13.82 -15.22
CA LEU A 93 -10.72 -15.15 -15.83
C LEU A 93 -9.28 -15.68 -15.93
N VAL A 94 -8.96 -16.74 -15.18
CA VAL A 94 -7.66 -17.41 -15.21
C VAL A 94 -7.90 -18.87 -15.55
N ASP A 95 -7.33 -19.34 -16.65
CA ASP A 95 -7.50 -20.72 -17.17
C ASP A 95 -8.97 -21.15 -17.23
N GLY A 96 -9.84 -20.24 -17.70
CA GLY A 96 -11.29 -20.49 -17.84
C GLY A 96 -12.07 -20.44 -16.53
N LYS A 97 -11.45 -20.16 -15.39
CA LYS A 97 -12.10 -20.04 -14.08
C LYS A 97 -12.14 -18.58 -13.60
N LYS A 98 -13.26 -18.19 -13.00
CA LYS A 98 -13.40 -16.87 -12.35
C LYS A 98 -12.70 -16.87 -11.01
N ILE A 99 -11.65 -16.09 -10.89
CA ILE A 99 -10.85 -15.91 -9.65
C ILE A 99 -11.04 -14.50 -9.14
N LYS A 100 -11.52 -14.36 -7.91
CA LYS A 100 -11.74 -13.07 -7.26
C LYS A 100 -10.47 -12.54 -6.61
N PHE A 101 -10.50 -11.25 -6.27
CA PHE A 101 -9.49 -10.55 -5.47
C PHE A 101 -8.11 -10.39 -6.13
N LEU A 102 -7.99 -10.63 -7.42
CA LEU A 102 -6.74 -10.47 -8.15
C LEU A 102 -6.48 -9.00 -8.54
N ILE A 103 -5.22 -8.67 -8.77
CA ILE A 103 -4.83 -7.40 -9.37
C ILE A 103 -5.57 -7.21 -10.70
N PRO A 104 -6.12 -6.01 -11.02
CA PRO A 104 -6.70 -5.74 -12.34
C PRO A 104 -5.69 -6.01 -13.47
N GLU A 105 -6.16 -6.26 -14.67
CA GLU A 105 -5.29 -6.27 -15.85
C GLU A 105 -4.67 -4.89 -16.07
N LYS A 106 -3.51 -4.84 -16.74
CA LYS A 106 -2.74 -3.60 -16.97
C LYS A 106 -3.63 -2.47 -17.49
N ALA A 107 -4.38 -2.71 -18.55
CA ALA A 107 -5.22 -1.69 -19.18
C ALA A 107 -6.34 -1.19 -18.25
N ASP A 108 -6.89 -2.06 -17.41
CA ASP A 108 -7.96 -1.68 -16.48
C ASP A 108 -7.40 -0.91 -15.28
N PHE A 109 -6.20 -1.25 -14.82
CA PHE A 109 -5.50 -0.49 -13.79
C PHE A 109 -5.10 0.89 -14.31
N GLU A 110 -4.59 1.01 -15.55
CA GLU A 110 -4.31 2.31 -16.20
C GLU A 110 -5.56 3.20 -16.24
N LYS A 111 -6.68 2.67 -16.74
CA LYS A 111 -7.96 3.40 -16.76
C LYS A 111 -8.42 3.82 -15.36
N LEU A 112 -8.26 2.94 -14.38
CA LEU A 112 -8.58 3.24 -12.98
C LEU A 112 -7.77 4.45 -12.50
N VAL A 113 -6.45 4.41 -12.64
CA VAL A 113 -5.54 5.47 -12.18
C VAL A 113 -5.79 6.78 -12.94
N GLN A 114 -5.98 6.73 -14.26
CA GLN A 114 -6.35 7.89 -15.08
C GLN A 114 -7.67 8.52 -14.64
N SER A 115 -8.67 7.69 -14.28
CA SER A 115 -9.97 8.19 -13.80
C SER A 115 -9.88 8.98 -12.50
N LEU A 116 -8.79 8.84 -11.75
CA LEU A 116 -8.50 9.62 -10.54
C LEU A 116 -7.79 10.96 -10.85
N GLY A 117 -7.51 11.25 -12.12
CA GLY A 117 -6.78 12.45 -12.53
C GLY A 117 -5.27 12.37 -12.29
N ILE A 118 -4.71 11.16 -12.21
CA ILE A 118 -3.28 10.96 -11.95
C ILE A 118 -2.50 11.02 -13.26
N ASN A 119 -1.38 11.76 -13.23
CA ASN A 119 -0.48 11.96 -14.36
C ASN A 119 0.88 11.29 -14.12
N SER A 120 1.64 11.12 -15.20
CA SER A 120 2.95 10.44 -15.17
C SER A 120 4.11 11.32 -14.70
N ASP A 121 3.88 12.62 -14.52
CA ASP A 121 4.91 13.64 -14.29
C ASP A 121 5.26 13.89 -12.82
N LYS A 122 4.41 13.44 -11.87
CA LYS A 122 4.59 13.67 -10.43
C LYS A 122 4.56 12.38 -9.62
N PRO A 123 5.31 12.32 -8.51
CA PRO A 123 5.23 11.21 -7.56
C PRO A 123 3.83 11.05 -6.96
N ILE A 124 3.52 9.83 -6.54
CA ILE A 124 2.23 9.46 -5.94
C ILE A 124 2.41 9.19 -4.45
N VAL A 125 1.55 9.77 -3.61
CA VAL A 125 1.45 9.44 -2.20
C VAL A 125 0.11 8.79 -1.92
N LEU A 126 0.13 7.54 -1.49
CA LEU A 126 -1.05 6.78 -1.08
C LEU A 126 -1.35 7.06 0.39
N VAL A 127 -2.59 7.39 0.70
CA VAL A 127 -3.03 7.73 2.04
C VAL A 127 -4.09 6.73 2.49
N PRO A 128 -3.76 5.79 3.41
CA PRO A 128 -4.76 4.93 4.06
C PRO A 128 -5.61 5.72 5.06
N ILE A 129 -6.69 5.12 5.54
CA ILE A 129 -7.40 5.62 6.74
C ILE A 129 -6.45 5.61 7.94
N GLY A 130 -5.80 4.48 8.22
CA GLY A 130 -4.70 4.41 9.18
C GLY A 130 -5.13 4.18 10.63
N GLN A 131 -6.37 3.75 10.91
CA GLN A 131 -6.83 3.41 12.26
C GLN A 131 -6.61 1.93 12.59
N ASP A 132 -6.61 1.06 11.59
CA ASP A 132 -6.26 -0.35 11.75
C ASP A 132 -5.36 -0.86 10.60
N MET A 133 -4.84 -2.09 10.73
CA MET A 133 -3.95 -2.67 9.74
C MET A 133 -4.67 -3.02 8.43
N SER A 134 -5.96 -3.33 8.46
CA SER A 134 -6.71 -3.58 7.23
C SER A 134 -6.79 -2.33 6.37
N ASP A 135 -6.99 -1.17 6.99
CA ASP A 135 -6.98 0.13 6.31
C ASP A 135 -5.62 0.43 5.68
N ILE A 136 -4.54 0.19 6.44
CA ILE A 136 -3.17 0.41 5.94
C ILE A 136 -2.89 -0.54 4.79
N ASP A 137 -3.28 -1.80 4.90
CA ASP A 137 -3.08 -2.82 3.87
C ASP A 137 -3.85 -2.53 2.57
N GLU A 138 -4.93 -1.74 2.60
CA GLU A 138 -5.58 -1.23 1.39
C GLU A 138 -4.62 -0.36 0.57
N ALA A 139 -3.91 0.56 1.22
CA ALA A 139 -2.90 1.39 0.56
C ALA A 139 -1.66 0.58 0.17
N LEU A 140 -1.21 -0.36 1.01
CA LEU A 140 -0.05 -1.22 0.71
C LEU A 140 -0.32 -2.18 -0.45
N ARG A 141 -1.55 -2.68 -0.58
CA ARG A 141 -1.98 -3.47 -1.73
C ARG A 141 -2.01 -2.62 -3.01
N THR A 142 -2.47 -1.38 -2.90
CA THR A 142 -2.45 -0.41 -4.00
C THR A 142 -1.01 -0.06 -4.39
N TYR A 143 -0.13 0.16 -3.41
CA TYR A 143 1.31 0.35 -3.60
C TYR A 143 1.94 -0.80 -4.40
N TRP A 144 1.70 -2.04 -3.98
CA TRP A 144 2.19 -3.21 -4.70
C TRP A 144 1.67 -3.26 -6.14
N SER A 145 0.41 -2.87 -6.39
CA SER A 145 -0.14 -2.82 -7.75
C SER A 145 0.59 -1.80 -8.63
N PHE A 146 0.90 -0.62 -8.11
CA PHE A 146 1.76 0.36 -8.80
C PHE A 146 3.16 -0.21 -9.08
N LYS A 147 3.77 -0.88 -8.11
CA LYS A 147 5.09 -1.52 -8.30
C LYS A 147 5.06 -2.59 -9.38
N VAL A 148 4.03 -3.43 -9.43
CA VAL A 148 3.83 -4.44 -10.48
C VAL A 148 3.75 -3.80 -11.86
N TYR A 149 3.10 -2.64 -11.96
CA TYR A 149 2.98 -1.89 -13.21
C TYR A 149 4.11 -0.88 -13.46
N GLY A 150 5.22 -1.04 -12.74
CA GLY A 150 6.47 -0.34 -13.04
C GLY A 150 6.57 1.07 -12.47
N GLU A 151 5.65 1.48 -11.56
CA GLU A 151 5.77 2.77 -10.89
C GLU A 151 6.69 2.68 -9.68
N ASP A 152 7.76 3.46 -9.71
CA ASP A 152 8.73 3.54 -8.62
C ASP A 152 8.58 4.81 -7.78
N GLN A 153 7.94 5.84 -8.33
CA GLN A 153 7.68 7.11 -7.64
C GLN A 153 6.34 7.04 -6.89
N VAL A 154 6.25 6.08 -5.97
CA VAL A 154 5.07 5.87 -5.10
C VAL A 154 5.50 5.66 -3.65
N ALA A 155 4.82 6.32 -2.71
CA ALA A 155 5.04 6.20 -1.27
C ALA A 155 3.70 6.11 -0.52
N VAL A 156 3.76 5.77 0.76
CA VAL A 156 2.60 5.71 1.66
C VAL A 156 2.77 6.74 2.79
N LEU A 157 1.70 7.45 3.14
CA LEU A 157 1.70 8.37 4.28
C LEU A 157 1.70 7.57 5.58
N ASP A 158 2.73 7.76 6.40
CA ASP A 158 2.81 7.19 7.76
C ASP A 158 1.71 7.79 8.65
N GLY A 159 0.96 6.96 9.35
CA GLY A 159 -0.19 7.39 10.14
C GLY A 159 -1.49 7.58 9.34
N GLY A 160 -1.42 7.59 8.01
CA GLY A 160 -2.57 7.81 7.13
C GLY A 160 -3.31 9.12 7.40
N ILE A 161 -4.58 9.20 6.95
CA ILE A 161 -5.41 10.38 7.23
C ILE A 161 -5.74 10.51 8.73
N ALA A 162 -5.81 9.41 9.48
CA ALA A 162 -6.01 9.46 10.93
C ALA A 162 -4.88 10.20 11.64
N GLY A 163 -3.62 9.90 11.28
CA GLY A 163 -2.46 10.63 11.79
C GLY A 163 -2.46 12.10 11.39
N TRP A 164 -2.77 12.38 10.13
CA TRP A 164 -2.89 13.75 9.61
C TRP A 164 -3.89 14.58 10.42
N LEU A 165 -5.08 14.05 10.67
CA LEU A 165 -6.14 14.69 11.46
C LEU A 165 -5.75 14.79 12.96
N GLY A 166 -5.12 13.73 13.50
CA GLY A 166 -4.64 13.69 14.89
C GLY A 166 -3.56 14.73 15.19
N GLU A 167 -2.80 15.18 14.18
CA GLU A 167 -1.85 16.28 14.26
C GLU A 167 -2.52 17.66 14.08
N GLY A 168 -3.83 17.73 13.89
CA GLY A 168 -4.58 18.98 13.70
C GLY A 168 -4.36 19.65 12.35
N ARG A 169 -3.95 18.89 11.33
CA ARG A 169 -3.73 19.42 9.98
C ARG A 169 -5.04 19.69 9.25
N GLU A 170 -4.98 20.57 8.26
CA GLU A 170 -6.14 20.97 7.46
C GLU A 170 -6.69 19.79 6.63
N TYR A 171 -8.00 19.73 6.54
CA TYR A 171 -8.76 18.81 5.70
C TYR A 171 -9.94 19.53 5.04
N ILE A 172 -10.49 18.93 4.00
CA ILE A 172 -11.72 19.38 3.35
C ILE A 172 -12.73 18.24 3.27
N THR A 173 -14.00 18.60 3.06
CA THR A 173 -15.12 17.63 2.89
C THR A 173 -15.87 17.85 1.59
N THR A 174 -15.29 18.63 0.67
CA THR A 174 -15.89 18.95 -0.63
C THR A 174 -15.33 18.06 -1.71
N ASN A 175 -16.19 17.50 -2.55
CA ASN A 175 -15.76 16.70 -3.70
C ASN A 175 -15.08 17.60 -4.74
N ILE A 176 -13.85 17.22 -5.14
CA ILE A 176 -13.10 17.90 -6.21
C ILE A 176 -13.20 17.03 -7.47
N GLN A 177 -13.85 17.56 -8.48
CA GLN A 177 -13.89 16.93 -9.80
C GLN A 177 -12.48 16.92 -10.40
N LYS A 178 -11.99 15.74 -10.75
CA LYS A 178 -10.70 15.56 -11.42
C LYS A 178 -10.92 15.40 -12.93
N THR A 179 -10.05 16.00 -13.71
CA THR A 179 -9.94 15.68 -15.14
C THR A 179 -9.22 14.34 -15.30
N ILE A 180 -9.50 13.63 -16.39
CA ILE A 180 -8.81 12.37 -16.67
C ILE A 180 -7.31 12.63 -16.81
N GLY A 181 -6.49 11.84 -16.08
CA GLY A 181 -5.04 11.91 -16.11
C GLY A 181 -4.43 11.11 -17.27
N ASP A 182 -3.10 11.15 -17.36
CA ASP A 182 -2.32 10.47 -18.41
C ASP A 182 -1.41 9.36 -17.88
N TRP A 183 -1.52 8.98 -16.62
CA TRP A 183 -0.67 7.93 -16.03
C TRP A 183 -0.71 6.66 -16.88
N SER A 184 0.46 6.06 -17.11
CA SER A 184 0.58 4.80 -17.85
C SER A 184 1.57 3.86 -17.17
N ALA A 185 1.29 2.57 -17.25
CA ALA A 185 2.15 1.54 -16.69
C ALA A 185 3.45 1.40 -17.50
N LYS A 186 4.57 1.55 -16.83
CA LYS A 186 5.92 1.54 -17.42
C LYS A 186 6.44 0.12 -17.69
N ALA A 187 5.90 -0.89 -16.97
CA ALA A 187 6.32 -2.29 -17.06
C ALA A 187 5.20 -3.23 -16.61
N TYR A 188 5.45 -4.53 -16.70
CA TYR A 188 4.73 -5.58 -15.98
C TYR A 188 5.74 -6.49 -15.29
N ARG A 189 5.93 -6.30 -13.98
CA ARG A 189 6.95 -6.95 -13.16
C ARG A 189 6.45 -8.27 -12.59
N LYS A 190 6.49 -9.32 -13.41
CA LYS A 190 6.10 -10.68 -13.02
C LYS A 190 6.91 -11.22 -11.85
N GLU A 191 8.13 -10.74 -11.69
CA GLU A 191 9.03 -11.10 -10.58
C GLU A 191 8.50 -10.67 -9.20
N LEU A 192 7.49 -9.81 -9.12
CA LEU A 192 6.80 -9.44 -7.88
C LEU A 192 5.59 -10.33 -7.56
N ILE A 193 5.25 -11.26 -8.45
CA ILE A 193 4.07 -12.13 -8.35
C ILE A 193 4.53 -13.58 -8.22
N ALA A 194 3.98 -14.31 -7.25
CA ALA A 194 4.16 -15.75 -7.13
C ALA A 194 2.91 -16.49 -7.63
N SER A 195 3.11 -17.59 -8.33
CA SER A 195 2.07 -18.53 -8.72
C SER A 195 1.77 -19.56 -7.63
N SER A 196 0.66 -20.30 -7.75
CA SER A 196 0.36 -21.43 -6.88
C SER A 196 1.44 -22.51 -6.93
N ASP A 197 2.09 -22.70 -8.09
CA ASP A 197 3.17 -23.69 -8.24
C ASP A 197 4.47 -23.21 -7.59
N ASP A 198 4.81 -21.91 -7.63
CA ASP A 198 5.93 -21.35 -6.86
C ASP A 198 5.74 -21.60 -5.36
N VAL A 199 4.52 -21.37 -4.86
CA VAL A 199 4.17 -21.61 -3.46
C VAL A 199 4.21 -23.10 -3.10
N ALA A 200 3.74 -23.98 -3.99
CA ALA A 200 3.80 -25.43 -3.78
C ALA A 200 5.25 -25.94 -3.76
N ALA A 201 6.11 -25.42 -4.63
CA ALA A 201 7.53 -25.72 -4.61
C ALA A 201 8.20 -25.21 -3.32
N ALA A 202 7.88 -23.99 -2.89
CA ALA A 202 8.36 -23.39 -1.66
C ALA A 202 7.97 -24.20 -0.42
N SER A 203 6.71 -24.65 -0.35
CA SER A 203 6.19 -25.50 0.73
C SER A 203 6.94 -26.82 0.87
N LYS A 204 7.33 -27.44 -0.26
CA LYS A 204 8.07 -28.71 -0.27
C LYS A 204 9.55 -28.57 0.07
N THR A 205 10.18 -27.48 -0.38
CA THR A 205 11.63 -27.30 -0.31
C THR A 205 12.08 -26.38 0.83
N GLY A 206 11.17 -25.61 1.43
CA GLY A 206 11.45 -24.56 2.40
C GLY A 206 12.08 -23.30 1.76
N LYS A 207 12.16 -23.21 0.43
CA LYS A 207 12.71 -22.06 -0.31
C LYS A 207 11.94 -21.83 -1.61
N PRO A 208 11.47 -20.56 -1.86
CA PRO A 208 11.44 -19.39 -0.97
C PRO A 208 10.81 -19.67 0.39
N GLN A 209 11.17 -18.90 1.44
CA GLN A 209 10.38 -18.96 2.68
C GLN A 209 8.97 -18.45 2.45
N LEU A 210 7.99 -19.05 3.12
CA LEU A 210 6.59 -18.63 3.06
C LEU A 210 6.22 -17.79 4.30
N LEU A 211 5.66 -16.60 4.06
CA LEU A 211 5.18 -15.69 5.10
C LEU A 211 3.65 -15.68 5.06
N ASP A 212 3.01 -16.17 6.10
CA ASP A 212 1.55 -16.09 6.30
C ASP A 212 1.20 -14.82 7.09
N ALA A 213 0.57 -13.86 6.42
CA ALA A 213 0.19 -12.58 7.01
C ALA A 213 -1.25 -12.61 7.55
N ARG A 214 -1.63 -13.65 8.28
CA ARG A 214 -2.95 -13.78 8.93
C ARG A 214 -2.81 -13.80 10.44
N GLN A 215 -3.95 -13.66 11.10
CA GLN A 215 -4.01 -13.77 12.57
C GLN A 215 -3.74 -15.20 13.05
N PRO A 216 -3.18 -15.38 14.27
CA PRO A 216 -2.81 -16.68 14.82
C PRO A 216 -3.91 -17.74 14.77
N ALA A 217 -5.15 -17.38 15.09
CA ALA A 217 -6.26 -18.32 15.04
C ALA A 217 -6.51 -18.89 13.63
N GLN A 218 -6.27 -18.09 12.60
CA GLN A 218 -6.40 -18.55 11.20
C GLN A 218 -5.21 -19.39 10.76
N TYR A 219 -3.99 -18.99 11.14
CA TYR A 219 -2.78 -19.75 10.86
C TYR A 219 -2.83 -21.14 11.51
N LEU A 220 -3.20 -21.23 12.78
CA LEU A 220 -3.33 -22.49 13.52
C LEU A 220 -4.49 -23.36 13.04
N GLY A 221 -5.41 -22.85 12.22
CA GLY A 221 -6.56 -23.60 11.73
C GLY A 221 -7.74 -23.61 12.71
N LEU A 222 -7.77 -22.73 13.70
CA LEU A 222 -8.88 -22.58 14.66
C LEU A 222 -10.01 -21.69 14.11
N ALA A 223 -9.69 -20.84 13.12
CA ALA A 223 -10.63 -19.99 12.42
C ALA A 223 -10.32 -19.98 10.92
N LYS A 224 -11.30 -19.59 10.10
CA LYS A 224 -11.09 -19.30 8.67
C LYS A 224 -12.08 -18.25 8.18
N ARG A 225 -11.73 -17.56 7.09
CA ARG A 225 -12.70 -16.72 6.39
C ARG A 225 -13.63 -17.56 5.50
N PRO A 226 -14.85 -17.06 5.21
CA PRO A 226 -15.78 -17.75 4.30
C PRO A 226 -15.19 -18.04 2.91
N ASP A 227 -14.33 -17.16 2.40
CA ASP A 227 -13.68 -17.29 1.10
C ASP A 227 -12.62 -18.41 1.04
N VAL A 228 -12.16 -18.94 2.18
CA VAL A 228 -11.17 -20.02 2.28
C VAL A 228 -11.88 -21.32 2.59
N LEU A 229 -11.70 -22.37 1.77
CA LEU A 229 -12.51 -23.58 1.87
C LEU A 229 -12.10 -24.50 3.03
N THR A 230 -10.83 -24.50 3.43
CA THR A 230 -10.29 -25.39 4.47
C THR A 230 -9.58 -24.60 5.57
N PHE A 231 -9.42 -25.19 6.75
CA PHE A 231 -8.71 -24.62 7.90
C PHE A 231 -7.21 -24.86 7.80
N GLY A 232 -6.41 -23.98 8.42
CA GLY A 232 -4.96 -24.13 8.55
C GLY A 232 -4.16 -23.21 7.65
N HIS A 233 -2.86 -23.54 7.48
CA HIS A 233 -1.88 -22.77 6.72
C HIS A 233 -1.11 -23.67 5.73
N ILE A 234 -0.41 -23.08 4.78
CA ILE A 234 0.44 -23.80 3.83
C ILE A 234 1.65 -24.36 4.58
N ALA A 235 1.89 -25.68 4.47
CA ALA A 235 2.97 -26.34 5.19
C ALA A 235 4.32 -25.65 5.01
N GLY A 236 5.08 -25.47 6.09
CA GLY A 236 6.37 -24.81 6.11
C GLY A 236 6.31 -23.28 6.13
N SER A 237 5.13 -22.66 6.11
CA SER A 237 5.02 -21.21 6.29
C SER A 237 5.28 -20.78 7.73
N LYS A 238 5.64 -19.53 7.90
CA LYS A 238 5.83 -18.84 9.18
C LYS A 238 4.86 -17.69 9.27
N GLU A 239 4.28 -17.51 10.44
CA GLU A 239 3.30 -16.46 10.67
C GLU A 239 3.98 -15.11 10.88
N LEU A 240 3.34 -14.07 10.39
CA LEU A 240 3.59 -12.68 10.75
C LEU A 240 2.26 -11.95 10.83
N ALA A 241 1.69 -11.92 12.02
CA ALA A 241 0.37 -11.34 12.25
C ALA A 241 0.32 -9.85 11.88
N PRO A 242 -0.73 -9.38 11.19
CA PRO A 242 -0.81 -8.00 10.68
C PRO A 242 -0.68 -6.95 11.79
N GLU A 243 -1.25 -7.19 12.96
CA GLU A 243 -1.23 -6.29 14.11
C GLU A 243 0.18 -6.00 14.66
N LEU A 244 1.18 -6.78 14.26
CA LEU A 244 2.57 -6.57 14.63
C LEU A 244 3.30 -5.57 13.71
N LEU A 245 2.71 -5.22 12.57
CA LEU A 245 3.38 -4.44 11.52
C LEU A 245 3.39 -2.94 11.79
N ALA A 246 2.61 -2.43 12.73
CA ALA A 246 2.57 -1.01 13.07
C ALA A 246 2.33 -0.81 14.57
N LYS A 247 2.67 0.37 15.06
CA LYS A 247 2.45 0.78 16.45
C LYS A 247 1.31 1.79 16.54
N PRO A 248 0.39 1.66 17.51
CA PRO A 248 -0.63 2.67 17.75
C PRO A 248 -0.02 3.92 18.41
N SER A 249 -0.42 5.09 17.94
CA SER A 249 -0.10 6.38 18.55
C SER A 249 -1.16 7.42 18.19
N ASN A 250 -1.76 8.08 19.18
CA ASN A 250 -2.74 9.15 19.00
C ASN A 250 -3.93 8.82 18.07
N GLY A 251 -4.44 7.59 18.11
CA GLY A 251 -5.57 7.16 17.29
C GLY A 251 -5.21 6.76 15.84
N ALA A 252 -3.93 6.66 15.52
CA ALA A 252 -3.42 6.20 14.24
C ALA A 252 -2.35 5.12 14.43
N LEU A 253 -2.05 4.38 13.37
CA LEU A 253 -1.00 3.37 13.32
C LEU A 253 0.18 3.88 12.49
N TYR A 254 1.38 3.74 13.03
CA TYR A 254 2.64 4.18 12.42
C TYR A 254 3.60 3.00 12.25
N PHE A 255 4.38 3.00 11.20
CA PHE A 255 5.40 1.98 10.99
C PHE A 255 6.50 2.03 12.05
N TRP A 256 7.06 0.86 12.35
CA TRP A 256 8.23 0.74 13.20
C TRP A 256 9.51 1.16 12.45
N GLN A 257 10.57 1.37 13.20
CA GLN A 257 11.91 1.53 12.61
C GLN A 257 12.44 0.17 12.15
N LYS A 258 13.36 0.19 11.18
CA LYS A 258 13.94 -1.02 10.57
C LYS A 258 14.47 -2.05 11.59
N ASN A 259 15.19 -1.58 12.62
CA ASN A 259 15.73 -2.46 13.65
C ASN A 259 14.65 -3.23 14.44
N THR A 260 13.49 -2.63 14.65
CA THR A 260 12.34 -3.31 15.26
C THR A 260 11.80 -4.39 14.32
N TYR A 261 11.71 -4.12 13.01
CA TYR A 261 11.30 -5.12 12.04
C TYR A 261 12.31 -6.27 11.92
N ASP A 262 13.61 -5.97 11.93
CA ASP A 262 14.65 -7.01 11.91
C ASP A 262 14.50 -7.97 13.11
N ALA A 263 14.26 -7.43 14.30
CA ALA A 263 14.02 -8.20 15.51
C ALA A 263 12.68 -8.98 15.45
N LEU A 264 11.62 -8.36 14.93
CA LEU A 264 10.32 -8.98 14.75
C LEU A 264 10.39 -10.18 13.79
N MET A 265 11.08 -10.02 12.66
CA MET A 265 11.30 -11.11 11.70
C MET A 265 12.06 -12.28 12.36
N ALA A 266 13.12 -11.98 13.09
CA ALA A 266 13.89 -12.99 13.81
C ALA A 266 13.05 -13.72 14.86
N ALA A 267 12.23 -13.02 15.64
CA ALA A 267 11.35 -13.60 16.65
C ALA A 267 10.30 -14.56 16.04
N ASN A 268 9.83 -14.28 14.83
CA ASN A 268 8.90 -15.14 14.09
C ASN A 268 9.63 -16.17 13.19
N GLY A 269 10.94 -16.30 13.33
CA GLY A 269 11.76 -17.25 12.56
C GLY A 269 11.84 -16.93 11.08
N LEU A 270 11.50 -15.71 10.65
CA LEU A 270 11.60 -15.22 9.28
C LEU A 270 13.01 -14.68 9.00
N SER A 271 13.59 -15.08 7.89
CA SER A 271 14.86 -14.50 7.43
C SER A 271 14.62 -13.16 6.73
N VAL A 272 15.40 -12.17 7.10
CA VAL A 272 15.44 -10.88 6.38
C VAL A 272 16.21 -10.95 5.06
N LYS A 273 16.81 -12.10 4.76
CA LYS A 273 17.60 -12.35 3.54
C LYS A 273 17.04 -13.54 2.77
N GLY A 274 17.19 -13.49 1.45
CA GLY A 274 16.78 -14.55 0.55
C GLY A 274 15.30 -14.45 0.11
N PRO A 275 14.91 -15.28 -0.86
CA PRO A 275 13.60 -15.17 -1.48
C PRO A 275 12.47 -15.50 -0.50
N THR A 276 11.42 -14.67 -0.53
CA THR A 276 10.23 -14.76 0.33
C THR A 276 8.97 -14.68 -0.53
N ILE A 277 7.95 -15.45 -0.18
CA ILE A 277 6.60 -15.31 -0.74
C ILE A 277 5.62 -15.02 0.39
N ALA A 278 4.98 -13.86 0.34
CA ALA A 278 3.92 -13.49 1.28
C ALA A 278 2.56 -13.90 0.75
N TYR A 279 1.70 -14.43 1.63
CA TYR A 279 0.31 -14.76 1.33
C TYR A 279 -0.58 -14.48 2.56
N CYS A 280 -1.90 -14.42 2.32
CA CYS A 280 -2.90 -14.35 3.40
C CYS A 280 -4.17 -15.13 2.99
N ASN A 281 -5.36 -14.60 3.23
CA ASN A 281 -6.59 -15.23 2.73
C ASN A 281 -6.85 -14.93 1.24
N THR A 282 -6.66 -13.66 0.82
CA THR A 282 -7.07 -13.12 -0.49
C THR A 282 -6.09 -12.08 -1.05
N GLY A 283 -4.81 -12.11 -0.64
CA GLY A 283 -3.78 -11.19 -1.11
C GLY A 283 -3.88 -9.74 -0.60
N HIS A 284 -4.73 -9.47 0.40
CA HIS A 284 -4.89 -8.13 1.00
C HIS A 284 -3.84 -7.90 2.10
N LEU A 285 -3.98 -8.56 3.26
CA LEU A 285 -3.05 -8.41 4.39
C LEU A 285 -1.61 -8.83 4.05
N ALA A 286 -1.44 -9.72 3.09
CA ALA A 286 -0.12 -10.13 2.61
C ALA A 286 0.67 -8.98 1.96
N ALA A 287 -0.01 -7.93 1.48
CA ALA A 287 0.65 -6.75 0.95
C ALA A 287 1.41 -5.98 2.04
N GLY A 288 0.89 -5.95 3.28
CA GLY A 288 1.60 -5.40 4.44
C GLY A 288 2.85 -6.19 4.78
N GLY A 289 2.74 -7.52 4.87
CA GLY A 289 3.90 -8.39 5.09
C GLY A 289 4.97 -8.24 4.00
N LEU A 290 4.54 -8.16 2.73
CA LEU A 290 5.44 -7.88 1.60
C LEU A 290 6.09 -6.50 1.74
N PHE A 291 5.30 -5.45 1.98
CA PHE A 291 5.82 -4.07 2.08
C PHE A 291 6.87 -3.94 3.17
N VAL A 292 6.58 -4.46 4.36
CA VAL A 292 7.56 -4.46 5.46
C VAL A 292 8.81 -5.22 5.06
N MET A 293 8.68 -6.42 4.51
CA MET A 293 9.81 -7.24 4.12
C MET A 293 10.63 -6.60 2.99
N SER A 294 9.98 -6.11 1.92
CA SER A 294 10.68 -5.59 0.74
C SER A 294 11.15 -4.16 0.88
N GLU A 295 10.33 -3.29 1.49
CA GLU A 295 10.61 -1.86 1.50
C GLU A 295 11.27 -1.38 2.79
N LEU A 296 10.80 -1.86 3.96
CA LEU A 296 11.28 -1.38 5.25
C LEU A 296 12.47 -2.20 5.78
N VAL A 297 12.46 -3.50 5.56
CA VAL A 297 13.60 -4.40 5.86
C VAL A 297 14.63 -4.38 4.74
N GLY A 298 14.19 -4.26 3.49
CA GLY A 298 15.05 -4.14 2.31
C GLY A 298 15.26 -5.46 1.55
N ASN A 299 14.46 -6.51 1.81
CA ASN A 299 14.52 -7.77 1.09
C ASN A 299 13.76 -7.70 -0.25
N LYS A 300 14.41 -7.18 -1.28
CA LYS A 300 13.84 -7.00 -2.62
C LYS A 300 13.48 -8.30 -3.36
N SER A 301 13.85 -9.47 -2.81
CA SER A 301 13.46 -10.78 -3.36
C SER A 301 12.13 -11.31 -2.80
N THR A 302 11.24 -10.39 -2.34
CA THR A 302 9.92 -10.73 -1.81
C THR A 302 8.86 -10.63 -2.89
N LYS A 303 8.03 -11.67 -3.01
CA LYS A 303 6.89 -11.75 -3.94
C LYS A 303 5.57 -11.83 -3.18
N LEU A 304 4.47 -11.43 -3.83
CA LEU A 304 3.12 -11.66 -3.35
C LEU A 304 2.48 -12.84 -4.08
N TYR A 305 1.92 -13.79 -3.34
CA TYR A 305 0.98 -14.76 -3.88
C TYR A 305 -0.41 -14.12 -3.91
N ASP A 306 -0.76 -13.53 -5.04
CA ASP A 306 -1.97 -12.70 -5.22
C ASP A 306 -3.27 -13.47 -4.91
N GLY A 307 -3.42 -14.69 -5.43
CA GLY A 307 -4.58 -15.54 -5.17
C GLY A 307 -4.68 -16.06 -3.75
N SER A 308 -3.57 -16.12 -3.02
CA SER A 308 -3.49 -16.52 -1.61
C SER A 308 -4.26 -17.81 -1.29
N LEU A 309 -4.74 -17.99 -0.05
CA LEU A 309 -5.47 -19.20 0.33
C LEU A 309 -6.81 -19.36 -0.37
N TYR A 310 -7.41 -18.29 -0.84
CA TYR A 310 -8.62 -18.37 -1.66
C TYR A 310 -8.35 -19.23 -2.90
N LEU A 311 -7.34 -18.88 -3.70
CA LEU A 311 -6.98 -19.66 -4.90
C LEU A 311 -6.41 -21.03 -4.53
N TRP A 312 -5.52 -21.10 -3.54
CA TRP A 312 -4.91 -22.35 -3.07
C TRP A 312 -5.95 -23.41 -2.72
N THR A 313 -6.99 -23.03 -1.98
CA THR A 313 -8.06 -23.97 -1.57
C THR A 313 -9.05 -24.27 -2.69
N LEU A 314 -9.30 -23.33 -3.62
CA LEU A 314 -10.08 -23.60 -4.85
C LEU A 314 -9.40 -24.63 -5.76
N GLU A 315 -8.06 -24.68 -5.75
CA GLU A 315 -7.26 -25.70 -6.46
C GLU A 315 -7.20 -27.04 -5.70
N GLY A 316 -7.85 -27.16 -4.55
CA GLY A 316 -7.84 -28.37 -3.73
C GLY A 316 -6.49 -28.68 -3.09
N ARG A 317 -5.60 -27.69 -2.95
CA ARG A 317 -4.27 -27.88 -2.37
C ARG A 317 -4.35 -27.98 -0.83
N PRO A 318 -3.51 -28.81 -0.19
CA PRO A 318 -3.62 -29.12 1.23
C PRO A 318 -3.15 -27.96 2.13
N LEU A 319 -3.77 -27.88 3.31
CA LEU A 319 -3.33 -27.06 4.44
C LEU A 319 -3.02 -27.96 5.65
N VAL A 320 -2.21 -27.42 6.56
CA VAL A 320 -1.89 -28.03 7.86
C VAL A 320 -2.33 -27.11 8.99
N GLY A 321 -2.70 -27.67 10.14
CA GLY A 321 -3.14 -26.91 11.30
C GLY A 321 -3.19 -27.80 12.54
N VAL A 322 -3.62 -27.24 13.67
CA VAL A 322 -3.84 -28.05 14.88
C VAL A 322 -5.04 -28.99 14.66
N PRO A 323 -5.01 -30.23 15.19
CA PRO A 323 -6.16 -31.13 15.12
C PRO A 323 -7.39 -30.50 15.79
N LEU A 324 -8.51 -30.47 15.08
CA LEU A 324 -9.81 -30.14 15.64
C LEU A 324 -10.48 -31.46 16.01
N ASN A 325 -10.74 -31.69 17.30
CA ASN A 325 -11.45 -32.88 17.81
C ASN A 325 -12.95 -32.80 17.52
#